data_f67b05cdd28a7799e6a79f93df845501
#
_entry.id   f67b05cdd28a7799e6a79f93df845501
#
_cell.length_a   1.000
_cell.length_b   1.000
_cell.length_c   1.000
_cell.angle_alpha   90.00
_cell.angle_beta   90.00
_cell.angle_gamma   90.00
#
_symmetry.space_group_name_H-M   'P 1'
#
loop_
_entity.id
_entity.type
_entity.pdbx_description
1 polymer ?
#
loop_
_entity_poly.entity_id
_entity_poly.type
_entity_poly.pdbx_seq_one_letter_code
_entity_poly.pdbx_strand_id
1 'polypeptide(L)'
;MHAPMPLLLTGRGFRRDLEANGCLAVHAPLEGGAETRLLRRLRGSGYRTRMTSARGLGDPEVFLTQKHGIRPPHLGHNCVGRGAAVGEVQQVVPLIGDLLDGDDLVALWVLEGQVLSRSELLSLCDLCKREPRLRIIVEMGGARSLRWQPMKALLGA
;
A
#
# COMPACT_ATOMS: atom_id res chain seq x y z
N MET A 1 12.41 24.35 -3.61
CA MET A 1 12.18 24.21 -2.17
C MET A 1 10.82 24.77 -1.84
N HIS A 2 9.96 23.97 -1.28
CA HIS A 2 8.60 24.41 -0.99
C HIS A 2 8.45 24.76 0.48
N ALA A 3 7.76 25.87 0.73
CA ALA A 3 7.36 26.19 2.09
C ALA A 3 6.40 25.11 2.62
N PRO A 4 6.41 24.80 3.91
CA PRO A 4 5.45 23.86 4.45
C PRO A 4 4.03 24.38 4.21
N MET A 5 3.24 23.55 3.54
CA MET A 5 1.86 23.90 3.26
C MET A 5 0.98 23.55 4.45
N PRO A 6 -0.09 24.32 4.66
CA PRO A 6 -1.08 23.93 5.66
C PRO A 6 -1.57 22.50 5.42
N LEU A 7 -1.83 21.78 6.48
CA LEU A 7 -2.22 20.37 6.41
C LEU A 7 -3.37 20.12 5.45
N LEU A 8 -4.33 21.02 5.41
CA LEU A 8 -5.49 20.90 4.52
C LEU A 8 -5.08 20.92 3.04
N LEU A 9 -4.19 21.83 2.67
CA LEU A 9 -3.70 21.93 1.31
C LEU A 9 -2.78 20.77 0.96
N THR A 10 -1.99 20.31 1.92
CA THR A 10 -1.13 19.13 1.75
C THR A 10 -1.96 17.92 1.40
N GLY A 11 -3.08 17.71 2.11
CA GLY A 11 -3.94 16.57 1.85
C GLY A 11 -4.55 16.58 0.45
N ARG A 12 -4.95 17.77 -0.03
CA ARG A 12 -5.49 17.91 -1.39
C ARG A 12 -4.44 17.65 -2.45
N GLY A 13 -3.25 18.22 -2.26
CA GLY A 13 -2.16 18.02 -3.20
C GLY A 13 -1.73 16.57 -3.27
N PHE A 14 -1.66 15.91 -2.14
CA PHE A 14 -1.32 14.50 -2.07
C PHE A 14 -2.32 13.65 -2.84
N ARG A 15 -3.61 13.84 -2.59
CA ARG A 15 -4.66 13.10 -3.28
C ARG A 15 -4.61 13.33 -4.78
N ARG A 16 -4.46 14.58 -5.20
CA ARG A 16 -4.38 14.93 -6.62
C ARG A 16 -3.22 14.20 -7.30
N ASP A 17 -2.04 14.25 -6.66
CA ASP A 17 -0.85 13.62 -7.22
C ASP A 17 -0.97 12.09 -7.22
N LEU A 18 -1.58 11.53 -6.19
CA LEU A 18 -1.84 10.09 -6.13
C LEU A 18 -2.76 9.64 -7.25
N GLU A 19 -3.83 10.38 -7.49
CA GLU A 19 -4.77 10.05 -8.56
C GLU A 19 -4.14 10.18 -9.94
N ALA A 20 -3.29 11.18 -10.11
CA ALA A 20 -2.63 11.42 -11.39
C ALA A 20 -1.55 10.38 -11.70
N ASN A 21 -0.85 9.88 -10.69
CA ASN A 21 0.33 9.06 -10.88
C ASN A 21 0.16 7.59 -10.50
N GLY A 22 -0.82 7.28 -9.69
CA GLY A 22 -1.11 5.91 -9.28
C GLY A 22 -0.22 5.40 -8.16
N CYS A 23 1.07 5.57 -8.25
CA CYS A 23 2.03 5.11 -7.25
C CYS A 23 2.95 6.26 -6.84
N LEU A 24 2.95 6.58 -5.56
CA LEU A 24 3.78 7.64 -5.01
C LEU A 24 4.81 7.10 -4.03
N ALA A 25 6.00 7.70 -4.07
CA ALA A 25 7.02 7.51 -3.06
C ALA A 25 6.89 8.61 -2.02
N VAL A 26 6.88 8.24 -0.76
CA VAL A 26 6.72 9.19 0.35
C VAL A 26 7.92 9.12 1.27
N HIS A 27 8.38 10.28 1.70
CA HIS A 27 9.37 10.43 2.75
C HIS A 27 8.74 11.30 3.83
N ALA A 28 8.78 10.86 5.05
CA ALA A 28 8.08 11.52 6.14
C ALA A 28 8.92 11.56 7.41
N PRO A 29 8.68 12.54 8.29
CA PRO A 29 9.30 12.53 9.61
C PRO A 29 8.92 11.26 10.36
N LEU A 30 9.90 10.64 11.01
CA LEU A 30 9.71 9.38 11.73
C LEU A 30 8.62 9.49 12.80
N GLU A 31 8.47 10.66 13.36
CA GLU A 31 7.56 10.90 14.49
C GLU A 31 6.29 11.62 14.10
N GLY A 32 6.10 11.87 12.81
CA GLY A 32 5.06 12.82 12.37
C GLY A 32 3.66 12.26 12.25
N GLY A 33 3.48 10.95 12.18
CA GLY A 33 2.16 10.35 11.96
C GLY A 33 1.51 10.77 10.66
N ALA A 34 2.33 11.10 9.65
CA ALA A 34 1.82 11.58 8.37
C ALA A 34 0.95 10.55 7.68
N GLU A 35 1.33 9.28 7.76
CA GLU A 35 0.55 8.19 7.16
C GLU A 35 -0.87 8.14 7.71
N THR A 36 -1.03 8.30 9.00
CA THR A 36 -2.36 8.28 9.62
C THR A 36 -3.21 9.44 9.10
N ARG A 37 -2.64 10.63 9.03
CA ARG A 37 -3.37 11.82 8.58
C ARG A 37 -3.73 11.73 7.10
N LEU A 38 -2.78 11.30 6.28
CA LEU A 38 -3.02 11.17 4.84
C LEU A 38 -4.03 10.07 4.54
N LEU A 39 -3.93 8.93 5.21
CA LEU A 39 -4.90 7.85 5.03
C LEU A 39 -6.29 8.28 5.49
N ARG A 40 -6.39 9.01 6.59
CA ARG A 40 -7.68 9.56 7.03
C ARG A 40 -8.28 10.47 5.97
N ARG A 41 -7.45 11.29 5.35
CA ARG A 41 -7.90 12.18 4.28
C ARG A 41 -8.41 11.38 3.09
N LEU A 42 -7.72 10.33 2.71
CA LEU A 42 -8.14 9.47 1.61
C LEU A 42 -9.45 8.76 1.93
N ARG A 43 -9.61 8.26 3.14
CA ARG A 43 -10.89 7.66 3.56
C ARG A 43 -12.03 8.65 3.47
N GLY A 44 -11.79 9.89 3.88
CA GLY A 44 -12.78 10.95 3.77
C GLY A 44 -13.14 11.29 2.32
N SER A 45 -12.29 10.91 1.38
CA SER A 45 -12.51 11.12 -0.06
C SER A 45 -13.07 9.89 -0.76
N GLY A 46 -13.44 8.86 -0.02
CA GLY A 46 -14.07 7.66 -0.58
C GLY A 46 -13.14 6.48 -0.80
N TYR A 47 -11.89 6.58 -0.41
CA TYR A 47 -10.96 5.47 -0.53
C TYR A 47 -11.11 4.47 0.61
N ARG A 48 -11.03 3.20 0.28
CA ARG A 48 -10.71 2.18 1.26
C ARG A 48 -9.20 2.20 1.44
N THR A 49 -8.74 2.14 2.67
CA THR A 49 -7.30 2.23 2.94
C THR A 49 -6.81 0.97 3.62
N ARG A 50 -5.63 0.53 3.22
CA ARG A 50 -4.93 -0.58 3.84
C ARG A 50 -3.47 -0.22 4.00
N MET A 51 -2.87 -0.82 5.01
CA MET A 51 -1.46 -0.63 5.31
C MET A 51 -0.79 -1.99 5.41
N THR A 52 0.36 -2.11 4.79
CA THR A 52 1.16 -3.33 4.88
C THR A 52 2.64 -2.96 4.93
N SER A 53 3.48 -3.91 5.28
CA SER A 53 4.93 -3.72 5.25
C SER A 53 5.51 -4.42 4.03
N ALA A 54 6.53 -3.80 3.45
CA ALA A 54 7.29 -4.42 2.37
C ALA A 54 8.09 -5.63 2.85
N ARG A 55 8.44 -5.68 4.12
CA ARG A 55 9.17 -6.81 4.66
C ARG A 55 8.34 -8.08 4.62
N GLY A 56 8.92 -9.12 4.06
CA GLY A 56 8.23 -10.39 3.95
C GLY A 56 7.16 -10.44 2.88
N LEU A 57 7.07 -9.41 2.07
CA LEU A 57 6.08 -9.36 1.01
C LEU A 57 6.37 -10.35 -0.13
N GLY A 58 7.64 -10.65 -0.35
CA GLY A 58 8.04 -11.46 -1.49
C GLY A 58 7.88 -10.67 -2.78
N ASP A 59 7.40 -11.32 -3.82
CA ASP A 59 7.09 -10.63 -5.07
C ASP A 59 5.82 -9.80 -4.88
N PRO A 60 5.91 -8.47 -4.92
CA PRO A 60 4.75 -7.63 -4.66
C PRO A 60 3.59 -7.86 -5.62
N GLU A 61 3.86 -8.12 -6.87
CA GLU A 61 2.81 -8.34 -7.84
C GLU A 61 2.04 -9.63 -7.52
N VAL A 62 2.76 -10.70 -7.27
CA VAL A 62 2.14 -11.98 -6.91
C VAL A 62 1.36 -11.84 -5.61
N PHE A 63 1.96 -11.20 -4.62
CA PHE A 63 1.34 -11.00 -3.33
C PHE A 63 0.03 -10.22 -3.42
N LEU A 64 0.01 -9.18 -4.22
CA LEU A 64 -1.14 -8.29 -4.29
C LEU A 64 -2.22 -8.78 -5.25
N THR A 65 -1.88 -9.64 -6.20
CA THR A 65 -2.85 -10.05 -7.22
C THR A 65 -3.39 -11.45 -7.01
N GLN A 66 -2.72 -12.30 -6.24
CA GLN A 66 -3.15 -13.66 -6.00
C GLN A 66 -3.69 -13.82 -4.59
N LYS A 67 -4.67 -14.70 -4.45
CA LYS A 67 -5.17 -15.01 -3.12
C LYS A 67 -4.15 -15.88 -2.40
N HIS A 68 -3.69 -15.33 -1.29
CA HIS A 68 -2.78 -16.04 -0.42
C HIS A 68 -3.51 -16.46 0.82
N GLY A 69 -3.22 -17.65 1.23
CA GLY A 69 -3.63 -18.01 2.55
C GLY A 69 -2.41 -18.51 3.27
N ILE A 70 -2.20 -18.01 4.45
CA ILE A 70 -1.20 -18.55 5.32
C ILE A 70 -1.92 -19.40 6.35
N ARG A 71 -1.65 -20.68 6.30
CA ARG A 71 -2.19 -21.60 7.29
C ARG A 71 -1.25 -21.52 8.51
N PRO A 72 -1.72 -21.00 9.63
CA PRO A 72 -0.89 -21.02 10.84
C PRO A 72 -0.50 -22.47 11.14
N PRO A 73 0.75 -22.75 11.43
CA PRO A 73 1.20 -24.13 11.63
C PRO A 73 0.38 -24.90 12.65
N HIS A 74 0.02 -24.25 13.75
CA HIS A 74 -0.78 -24.88 14.78
C HIS A 74 -2.21 -25.17 14.32
N LEU A 75 -2.77 -24.32 13.49
CA LEU A 75 -4.12 -24.51 12.97
C LEU A 75 -4.13 -25.56 11.87
N GLY A 76 -3.16 -25.50 11.00
CA GLY A 76 -3.05 -26.49 9.94
C GLY A 76 -2.95 -27.90 10.49
N HIS A 77 -2.30 -28.02 11.61
CA HIS A 77 -2.13 -29.29 12.28
C HIS A 77 -3.37 -29.69 13.09
N ASN A 78 -3.84 -28.80 13.93
CA ASN A 78 -4.90 -29.11 14.88
C ASN A 78 -6.27 -29.23 14.24
N CYS A 79 -6.45 -28.61 13.12
CA CYS A 79 -7.75 -28.56 12.51
C CYS A 79 -7.99 -29.68 11.51
N VAL A 80 -7.05 -30.58 11.37
CA VAL A 80 -7.17 -31.67 10.39
C VAL A 80 -8.46 -32.44 10.57
N GLY A 81 -8.88 -32.69 11.77
CA GLY A 81 -10.12 -33.38 12.06
C GLY A 81 -11.38 -32.54 11.98
N ARG A 82 -11.24 -31.27 11.68
CA ARG A 82 -12.36 -30.34 11.71
C ARG A 82 -12.82 -29.89 10.33
N GLY A 83 -12.35 -30.49 9.33
CA GLY A 83 -12.82 -30.24 7.97
C GLY A 83 -12.66 -28.81 7.52
N ALA A 84 -13.74 -28.07 7.50
CA ALA A 84 -13.76 -26.71 6.95
C ALA A 84 -12.72 -25.79 7.58
N ALA A 85 -12.49 -25.92 8.85
CA ALA A 85 -11.52 -25.04 9.53
C ALA A 85 -10.10 -25.29 9.03
N VAL A 86 -9.82 -26.50 8.61
CA VAL A 86 -8.51 -26.84 8.06
C VAL A 86 -8.35 -26.31 6.65
N GLY A 87 -9.40 -26.41 5.87
CA GLY A 87 -9.35 -26.05 4.48
C GLY A 87 -9.30 -24.53 4.26
N GLU A 88 -9.76 -23.77 5.23
CA GLU A 88 -9.77 -22.34 5.08
C GLU A 88 -8.41 -21.79 5.41
N VAL A 89 -7.79 -21.25 4.40
CA VAL A 89 -6.53 -20.57 4.55
C VAL A 89 -6.82 -19.18 5.05
N GLN A 90 -6.30 -18.88 6.22
CA GLN A 90 -6.50 -17.56 6.76
C GLN A 90 -5.68 -16.55 6.00
N GLN A 91 -6.34 -15.49 5.62
CA GLN A 91 -5.66 -14.40 4.95
C GLN A 91 -5.04 -13.52 6.01
N VAL A 92 -3.72 -13.54 6.06
CA VAL A 92 -2.98 -12.82 7.08
C VAL A 92 -2.76 -11.37 6.68
N VAL A 93 -2.89 -11.09 5.41
CA VAL A 93 -2.60 -9.78 4.85
C VAL A 93 -3.72 -9.36 3.92
N PRO A 94 -3.88 -8.04 3.74
CA PRO A 94 -4.91 -7.56 2.84
C PRO A 94 -4.61 -8.04 1.42
N LEU A 95 -5.55 -8.73 0.84
CA LEU A 95 -5.46 -9.14 -0.55
C LEU A 95 -6.14 -8.08 -1.39
N ILE A 96 -5.42 -7.58 -2.35
CA ILE A 96 -5.96 -6.56 -3.25
C ILE A 96 -7.15 -7.11 -4.02
N GLY A 97 -7.12 -8.38 -4.38
CA GLY A 97 -8.27 -8.99 -5.05
C GLY A 97 -9.57 -8.85 -4.26
N ASP A 98 -9.51 -9.07 -2.96
CA ASP A 98 -10.69 -8.91 -2.12
C ASP A 98 -11.11 -7.45 -1.99
N LEU A 99 -10.14 -6.55 -1.95
CA LEU A 99 -10.43 -5.13 -1.87
C LEU A 99 -11.04 -4.60 -3.17
N LEU A 100 -10.64 -5.16 -4.29
CA LEU A 100 -11.11 -4.73 -5.60
C LEU A 100 -12.41 -5.41 -6.04
N ASP A 101 -12.95 -6.31 -5.25
CA ASP A 101 -14.23 -6.96 -5.55
C ASP A 101 -15.40 -5.96 -5.59
N GLY A 102 -15.28 -4.84 -4.88
CA GLY A 102 -16.27 -3.77 -4.93
C GLY A 102 -15.91 -2.71 -5.95
N ASP A 103 -16.68 -1.64 -5.95
CA ASP A 103 -16.46 -0.50 -6.84
C ASP A 103 -15.62 0.61 -6.20
N ASP A 104 -15.19 0.42 -4.97
CA ASP A 104 -14.48 1.46 -4.24
C ASP A 104 -13.05 1.63 -4.72
N LEU A 105 -12.57 2.85 -4.59
CA LEU A 105 -11.16 3.15 -4.76
C LEU A 105 -10.38 2.60 -3.57
N VAL A 106 -9.21 2.06 -3.84
CA VAL A 106 -8.36 1.45 -2.81
C VAL A 106 -7.02 2.16 -2.76
N ALA A 107 -6.61 2.57 -1.57
CA ALA A 107 -5.28 3.12 -1.33
C ALA A 107 -4.52 2.17 -0.40
N LEU A 108 -3.40 1.67 -0.89
CA LEU A 108 -2.52 0.80 -0.13
C LEU A 108 -1.27 1.57 0.26
N TRP A 109 -1.02 1.62 1.55
CA TRP A 109 0.20 2.22 2.09
C TRP A 109 1.19 1.13 2.45
N VAL A 110 2.36 1.18 1.82
CA VAL A 110 3.41 0.20 2.02
C VAL A 110 4.51 0.81 2.87
N LEU A 111 4.71 0.25 4.05
CA LEU A 111 5.79 0.65 4.94
C LEU A 111 7.09 -0.03 4.54
N GLU A 112 8.20 0.62 4.86
CA GLU A 112 9.53 0.06 4.67
C GLU A 112 9.84 -0.29 3.20
N GLY A 113 9.41 0.57 2.30
CA GLY A 113 9.59 0.35 0.88
C GLY A 113 11.04 0.32 0.41
N GLN A 114 11.96 0.84 1.22
CA GLN A 114 13.38 0.82 0.89
C GLN A 114 13.97 -0.58 0.81
N VAL A 115 13.27 -1.59 1.33
CA VAL A 115 13.73 -2.97 1.20
C VAL A 115 13.37 -3.59 -0.15
N LEU A 116 12.52 -2.93 -0.92
CA LEU A 116 12.13 -3.41 -2.24
C LEU A 116 13.16 -3.03 -3.29
N SER A 117 13.36 -3.91 -4.25
CA SER A 117 14.23 -3.64 -5.39
C SER A 117 13.57 -2.67 -6.36
N ARG A 118 14.37 -2.12 -7.26
CA ARG A 118 13.86 -1.26 -8.31
C ARG A 118 12.78 -1.97 -9.15
N SER A 119 13.04 -3.22 -9.51
CA SER A 119 12.07 -3.97 -10.32
C SER A 119 10.77 -4.23 -9.57
N GLU A 120 10.86 -4.48 -8.28
CA GLU A 120 9.66 -4.66 -7.46
C GLU A 120 8.86 -3.37 -7.36
N LEU A 121 9.53 -2.24 -7.18
CA LEU A 121 8.85 -0.94 -7.15
C LEU A 121 8.21 -0.61 -8.51
N LEU A 122 8.87 -0.93 -9.60
CA LEU A 122 8.29 -0.76 -10.93
C LEU A 122 7.07 -1.65 -11.14
N SER A 123 7.09 -2.86 -10.59
CA SER A 123 5.92 -3.75 -10.64
C SER A 123 4.72 -3.14 -9.96
N LEU A 124 4.93 -2.45 -8.84
CA LEU A 124 3.84 -1.73 -8.17
C LEU A 124 3.27 -0.61 -9.05
N CYS A 125 4.13 0.12 -9.74
CA CYS A 125 3.68 1.14 -10.68
C CYS A 125 2.84 0.55 -11.79
N ASP A 126 3.28 -0.56 -12.35
CA ASP A 126 2.56 -1.22 -13.44
C ASP A 126 1.21 -1.75 -12.98
N LEU A 127 1.16 -2.26 -11.75
CA LEU A 127 -0.09 -2.73 -11.18
C LEU A 127 -1.12 -1.59 -11.07
N CYS A 128 -0.69 -0.42 -10.66
CA CYS A 128 -1.57 0.75 -10.61
C CYS A 128 -2.08 1.18 -11.98
N LYS A 129 -1.32 0.95 -13.03
CA LYS A 129 -1.76 1.22 -14.40
C LYS A 129 -2.84 0.24 -14.84
N ARG A 130 -2.68 -1.03 -14.50
CA ARG A 130 -3.64 -2.07 -14.87
C ARG A 130 -4.93 -1.99 -14.06
N GLU A 131 -4.84 -1.46 -12.86
CA GLU A 131 -5.97 -1.36 -11.93
C GLU A 131 -6.19 0.09 -11.54
N PRO A 132 -6.98 0.84 -12.32
CA PRO A 132 -7.17 2.28 -12.05
C PRO A 132 -7.79 2.58 -10.68
N ARG A 133 -8.48 1.62 -10.08
CA ARG A 133 -9.05 1.80 -8.75
C ARG A 133 -8.02 1.66 -7.63
N LEU A 134 -6.86 1.10 -7.94
CA LEU A 134 -5.80 0.90 -6.97
C LEU A 134 -4.81 2.04 -7.02
N ARG A 135 -4.49 2.57 -5.86
CA ARG A 135 -3.43 3.56 -5.68
C ARG A 135 -2.49 3.06 -4.61
N ILE A 136 -1.21 3.22 -4.83
CA ILE A 136 -0.20 2.70 -3.90
C ILE A 136 0.70 3.84 -3.44
N ILE A 137 0.90 3.90 -2.16
CA ILE A 137 1.81 4.85 -1.53
C ILE A 137 2.90 4.04 -0.85
N VAL A 138 4.16 4.28 -1.21
CA VAL A 138 5.28 3.53 -0.66
C VAL A 138 6.14 4.47 0.16
N GLU A 139 6.27 4.16 1.44
CA GLU A 139 7.11 4.94 2.35
C GLU A 139 8.55 4.49 2.18
N MET A 140 9.37 5.39 1.64
CA MET A 140 10.73 5.05 1.22
C MET A 140 11.80 5.43 2.25
N GLY A 141 11.42 6.17 3.28
CA GLY A 141 12.37 6.54 4.32
C GLY A 141 11.96 7.81 5.03
N GLY A 142 12.81 8.23 5.95
CA GLY A 142 12.57 9.42 6.72
C GLY A 142 13.01 10.71 6.01
N ALA A 143 12.44 11.82 6.42
CA ALA A 143 12.82 13.14 5.99
C ALA A 143 12.48 14.14 7.07
N ARG A 144 13.04 15.34 6.99
CA ARG A 144 12.72 16.41 7.96
C ARG A 144 11.27 16.87 7.84
N SER A 145 10.76 16.87 6.62
CA SER A 145 9.38 17.24 6.35
C SER A 145 8.76 16.25 5.40
N LEU A 146 7.44 16.15 5.44
CA LEU A 146 6.71 15.30 4.54
C LEU A 146 6.90 15.77 3.10
N ARG A 147 7.28 14.84 2.25
CA ARG A 147 7.36 15.07 0.81
C ARG A 147 7.02 13.80 0.06
N TRP A 148 6.55 13.95 -1.14
CA TRP A 148 6.23 12.83 -2.00
C TRP A 148 6.55 13.18 -3.45
N GLN A 149 6.69 12.14 -4.25
CA GLN A 149 6.89 12.27 -5.67
C GLN A 149 6.37 11.01 -6.36
N PRO A 150 6.09 11.07 -7.67
CA PRO A 150 5.74 9.85 -8.40
C PRO A 150 6.86 8.83 -8.25
N MET A 151 6.47 7.57 -8.02
CA MET A 151 7.47 6.51 -7.87
C MET A 151 8.37 6.41 -9.11
N LYS A 152 7.79 6.56 -10.28
CA LYS A 152 8.57 6.53 -11.51
C LYS A 152 9.62 7.63 -11.58
N ALA A 153 9.30 8.81 -11.07
CA ALA A 153 10.28 9.91 -11.01
C ALA A 153 11.44 9.55 -10.08
N LEU A 154 11.14 8.95 -8.94
CA LEU A 154 12.17 8.51 -8.01
C LEU A 154 13.09 7.47 -8.65
N LEU A 155 12.54 6.58 -9.45
CA LEU A 155 13.26 5.49 -10.07
C LEU A 155 13.93 5.88 -11.38
N GLY A 156 13.71 7.08 -11.88
CA GLY A 156 14.26 7.53 -13.13
C GLY A 156 13.65 6.83 -14.33
N ALA A 157 12.41 6.42 -14.20
CA ALA A 157 11.75 5.66 -15.26
C ALA A 157 10.70 6.47 -16.02
#